data_fe09cdb71d8a083edd2209929aa5635d
#
_entry.id   fe09cdb71d8a083edd2209929aa5635d
#
_cell.length_a   1.000
_cell.length_b   1.000
_cell.length_c   1.000
_cell.angle_alpha   90.00
_cell.angle_beta   90.00
_cell.angle_gamma   90.00
#
_symmetry.space_group_name_H-M   'P 1'
#
loop_
_entity.id
_entity.type
_entity.pdbx_description
1 polymer ?
#
loop_
_entity_poly.entity_id
_entity_poly.type
_entity_poly.pdbx_seq_one_letter_code
_entity_poly.pdbx_strand_id
1 'polypeptide(L)'
;MARMFGTDGVRGVANKDLSCELALKIGKAGAYVLTNEVHQPRILLGRDTRLSGDMLSAALTAGICSVGGDVIDVGVIPTPAMAYLARAYEADAAVMVSASHNTMEYNGIKWFDGKGFKLSDGLEDEIEKLIKEGMDFELPTGENVGHVIIAKRAVQEYKEFLKSTARNRFDGLTVMLDCANGAASEIAYDVFTELGARVYPRADEPDGININNKCGSTHPERLQELVAESDADAGFAFDGDADRVIATDERGNIVDGDRIMGICAKAMKAEGRLKKDTLVVTVMSNIGLKKRMTELGINVAETKVGDRYVLEEMLKEGYSIGGEQSGHVIFLDKNTTGDGMLTAIQVLDVMKSTGRRMSALANDIPIYPQVLVNVIVDNEIKHQAMEDQDLWQRIREVEGKLGSSGRVLAPASGTEPIIRVMLEGQNTDEISDCAIYIVKVLEQKYKGKIRV
;
A
#
# COMPACT_ATOMS: atom_id res chain seq x y z
N MET A 1 -10.05 16.24 19.75
CA MET A 1 -9.26 15.01 19.86
C MET A 1 -8.80 14.66 18.47
N ALA A 2 -7.61 14.07 18.30
CA ALA A 2 -7.18 13.60 17.00
C ALA A 2 -8.15 12.52 16.47
N ARG A 3 -8.32 12.44 15.15
CA ARG A 3 -9.13 11.42 14.48
C ARG A 3 -8.54 10.04 14.77
N MET A 4 -9.39 9.05 15.07
CA MET A 4 -8.97 7.67 15.36
C MET A 4 -8.56 6.93 14.08
N PHE A 5 -9.35 7.12 13.02
CA PHE A 5 -9.06 6.56 11.71
C PHE A 5 -8.02 7.42 10.99
N GLY A 6 -6.88 6.81 10.65
CA GLY A 6 -5.90 7.40 9.76
C GLY A 6 -6.25 7.16 8.29
N THR A 7 -5.30 7.39 7.38
CA THR A 7 -5.46 7.10 5.93
C THR A 7 -5.65 5.61 5.62
N ASP A 8 -5.32 4.73 6.57
CA ASP A 8 -5.35 3.28 6.39
C ASP A 8 -5.89 2.56 7.64
N GLY A 9 -7.06 2.97 8.10
CA GLY A 9 -7.74 2.41 9.26
C GLY A 9 -7.22 2.90 10.60
N VAL A 10 -7.53 2.15 11.67
CA VAL A 10 -7.06 2.40 13.03
C VAL A 10 -5.77 1.62 13.25
N ARG A 11 -4.67 2.29 13.60
CA ARG A 11 -3.36 1.65 13.85
C ARG A 11 -2.80 2.05 15.22
N GLY A 12 -2.05 1.13 15.84
CA GLY A 12 -1.35 1.42 17.08
C GLY A 12 -0.51 0.23 17.57
N VAL A 13 0.19 0.43 18.67
CA VAL A 13 0.88 -0.66 19.36
C VAL A 13 -0.18 -1.57 19.97
N ALA A 14 -0.13 -2.86 19.57
CA ALA A 14 -1.11 -3.85 20.00
C ALA A 14 -1.12 -3.98 21.53
N ASN A 15 -2.31 -4.12 22.11
CA ASN A 15 -2.56 -4.20 23.54
C ASN A 15 -2.15 -2.97 24.38
N LYS A 16 -1.81 -1.85 23.71
CA LYS A 16 -1.52 -0.56 24.31
C LYS A 16 -2.43 0.52 23.70
N ASP A 17 -2.18 0.89 22.46
CA ASP A 17 -2.98 1.88 21.72
C ASP A 17 -4.19 1.21 21.08
N LEU A 18 -4.02 -0.03 20.59
CA LEU A 18 -5.05 -0.88 20.01
C LEU A 18 -5.32 -2.08 20.92
N SER A 19 -6.21 -1.88 21.89
CA SER A 19 -6.60 -2.90 22.89
C SER A 19 -7.74 -3.78 22.39
N CYS A 20 -8.00 -4.92 23.08
CA CYS A 20 -9.16 -5.77 22.82
C CYS A 20 -10.48 -5.04 23.01
N GLU A 21 -10.59 -4.16 24.03
CA GLU A 21 -11.78 -3.36 24.29
C GLU A 21 -12.06 -2.38 23.14
N LEU A 22 -11.01 -1.78 22.58
CA LEU A 22 -11.16 -0.91 21.41
C LEU A 22 -11.55 -1.72 20.18
N ALA A 23 -10.92 -2.86 19.92
CA ALA A 23 -11.24 -3.74 18.80
C ALA A 23 -12.69 -4.23 18.87
N LEU A 24 -13.17 -4.63 20.05
CA LEU A 24 -14.58 -5.01 20.28
C LEU A 24 -15.52 -3.85 19.93
N LYS A 25 -15.20 -2.62 20.37
CA LYS A 25 -16.01 -1.44 20.04
C LYS A 25 -15.99 -1.12 18.55
N ILE A 26 -14.84 -1.23 17.89
CA ILE A 26 -14.72 -1.03 16.44
C ILE A 26 -15.55 -2.07 15.69
N GLY A 27 -15.48 -3.35 16.08
CA GLY A 27 -16.29 -4.42 15.50
C GLY A 27 -17.79 -4.17 15.66
N LYS A 28 -18.22 -3.77 16.85
CA LYS A 28 -19.61 -3.45 17.17
C LYS A 28 -20.13 -2.26 16.38
N ALA A 29 -19.39 -1.15 16.39
CA ALA A 29 -19.78 0.09 15.71
C ALA A 29 -19.73 -0.07 14.17
N GLY A 30 -18.68 -0.72 13.65
CA GLY A 30 -18.54 -0.96 12.22
C GLY A 30 -19.65 -1.85 11.67
N ALA A 31 -19.94 -2.95 12.33
CA ALA A 31 -21.04 -3.82 11.94
C ALA A 31 -22.37 -3.07 11.97
N TYR A 32 -22.64 -2.28 13.01
CA TYR A 32 -23.88 -1.50 13.13
C TYR A 32 -24.02 -0.45 12.01
N VAL A 33 -22.98 0.34 11.73
CA VAL A 33 -23.01 1.41 10.71
C VAL A 33 -23.16 0.85 9.30
N LEU A 34 -22.45 -0.27 9.00
CA LEU A 34 -22.40 -0.81 7.64
C LEU A 34 -23.61 -1.66 7.28
N THR A 35 -24.50 -1.92 8.25
CA THR A 35 -25.58 -2.90 8.12
C THR A 35 -26.95 -2.36 8.46
N ASN A 36 -27.08 -1.05 8.59
CA ASN A 36 -28.31 -0.35 9.02
C ASN A 36 -29.60 -0.70 8.26
N GLU A 37 -29.51 -1.39 7.12
CA GLU A 37 -30.66 -1.74 6.29
C GLU A 37 -30.75 -3.25 6.01
N VAL A 38 -29.80 -4.04 6.49
CA VAL A 38 -29.70 -5.49 6.21
C VAL A 38 -30.04 -6.27 7.47
N HIS A 39 -30.94 -7.21 7.35
CA HIS A 39 -31.49 -7.98 8.45
C HIS A 39 -30.52 -8.98 9.10
N GLN A 40 -29.43 -9.35 8.47
CA GLN A 40 -28.36 -10.20 9.06
C GLN A 40 -27.06 -10.00 8.27
N PRO A 41 -26.24 -9.02 8.68
CA PRO A 41 -25.05 -8.64 7.93
C PRO A 41 -23.98 -9.72 7.97
N ARG A 42 -23.31 -9.92 6.84
CA ARG A 42 -22.22 -10.87 6.66
C ARG A 42 -20.92 -10.10 6.49
N ILE A 43 -20.00 -10.27 7.44
CA ILE A 43 -18.73 -9.51 7.48
C ILE A 43 -17.57 -10.49 7.39
N LEU A 44 -16.73 -10.32 6.37
CA LEU A 44 -15.47 -11.07 6.28
C LEU A 44 -14.48 -10.53 7.31
N LEU A 45 -13.72 -11.43 7.93
CA LEU A 45 -12.64 -11.11 8.85
C LEU A 45 -11.39 -11.90 8.46
N GLY A 46 -10.33 -11.16 8.11
CA GLY A 46 -9.01 -11.71 7.82
C GLY A 46 -7.92 -11.04 8.61
N ARG A 47 -6.75 -11.65 8.67
CA ARG A 47 -5.58 -11.10 9.35
C ARG A 47 -4.27 -11.45 8.66
N ASP A 48 -3.22 -10.71 9.00
CA ASP A 48 -1.85 -11.12 8.69
C ASP A 48 -1.28 -12.09 9.76
N THR A 49 0.00 -12.36 9.71
CA THR A 49 0.66 -13.37 10.54
C THR A 49 1.05 -12.89 11.94
N ARG A 50 0.74 -11.64 12.33
CA ARG A 50 1.10 -11.10 13.65
C ARG A 50 0.46 -11.89 14.78
N LEU A 51 1.24 -12.15 15.84
CA LEU A 51 0.76 -12.83 17.04
C LEU A 51 -0.48 -12.14 17.66
N SER A 52 -0.51 -10.80 17.65
CA SER A 52 -1.63 -10.01 18.16
C SER A 52 -2.90 -10.12 17.28
N GLY A 53 -2.80 -10.68 16.08
CA GLY A 53 -3.93 -10.86 15.17
C GLY A 53 -5.04 -11.71 15.75
N ASP A 54 -4.70 -12.81 16.41
CA ASP A 54 -5.69 -13.73 17.04
C ASP A 54 -6.54 -13.03 18.09
N MET A 55 -5.90 -12.31 18.99
CA MET A 55 -6.55 -11.58 20.08
C MET A 55 -7.47 -10.48 19.55
N LEU A 56 -7.02 -9.70 18.56
CA LEU A 56 -7.80 -8.60 17.98
C LEU A 56 -8.96 -9.14 17.12
N SER A 57 -8.75 -10.21 16.36
CA SER A 57 -9.80 -10.87 15.58
C SER A 57 -10.90 -11.45 16.47
N ALA A 58 -10.53 -12.08 17.60
CA ALA A 58 -11.51 -12.57 18.57
C ALA A 58 -12.37 -11.44 19.16
N ALA A 59 -11.76 -10.30 19.50
CA ALA A 59 -12.46 -9.13 20.01
C ALA A 59 -13.40 -8.52 18.95
N LEU A 60 -12.94 -8.35 17.70
CA LEU A 60 -13.76 -7.90 16.58
C LEU A 60 -14.94 -8.83 16.34
N THR A 61 -14.70 -10.15 16.32
CA THR A 61 -15.74 -11.17 16.18
C THR A 61 -16.82 -11.05 17.24
N ALA A 62 -16.41 -10.93 18.51
CA ALA A 62 -17.35 -10.73 19.62
C ALA A 62 -18.18 -9.45 19.45
N GLY A 63 -17.53 -8.34 19.01
CA GLY A 63 -18.21 -7.09 18.73
C GLY A 63 -19.25 -7.20 17.62
N ILE A 64 -18.87 -7.77 16.47
CA ILE A 64 -19.75 -7.97 15.31
C ILE A 64 -20.93 -8.87 15.65
N CYS A 65 -20.66 -10.04 16.22
CA CYS A 65 -21.72 -10.99 16.58
C CYS A 65 -22.68 -10.42 17.63
N SER A 66 -22.21 -9.57 18.54
CA SER A 66 -23.05 -8.95 19.59
C SER A 66 -24.14 -8.03 19.06
N VAL A 67 -24.02 -7.54 17.81
CA VAL A 67 -25.03 -6.71 17.14
C VAL A 67 -25.77 -7.46 16.03
N GLY A 68 -25.65 -8.80 15.99
CA GLY A 68 -26.37 -9.65 15.05
C GLY A 68 -25.65 -9.87 13.71
N GLY A 69 -24.44 -9.40 13.54
CA GLY A 69 -23.64 -9.63 12.33
C GLY A 69 -22.98 -11.00 12.33
N ASP A 70 -23.04 -11.72 11.20
CA ASP A 70 -22.30 -12.96 11.01
C ASP A 70 -20.87 -12.66 10.58
N VAL A 71 -19.91 -13.36 11.16
CA VAL A 71 -18.49 -13.27 10.81
C VAL A 71 -18.10 -14.43 9.90
N ILE A 72 -17.60 -14.14 8.71
CA ILE A 72 -16.97 -15.10 7.82
C ILE A 72 -15.46 -15.00 8.04
N ASP A 73 -14.91 -15.89 8.88
CA ASP A 73 -13.47 -15.95 9.18
C ASP A 73 -12.72 -16.60 8.01
N VAL A 74 -11.86 -15.86 7.35
CA VAL A 74 -11.01 -16.29 6.24
C VAL A 74 -9.58 -16.63 6.67
N GLY A 75 -9.25 -16.45 7.95
CA GLY A 75 -7.94 -16.77 8.52
C GLY A 75 -6.82 -15.78 8.13
N VAL A 76 -5.61 -16.32 7.97
CA VAL A 76 -4.45 -15.54 7.51
C VAL A 76 -4.54 -15.39 6.00
N ILE A 77 -4.59 -14.14 5.54
CA ILE A 77 -4.78 -13.83 4.12
C ILE A 77 -4.29 -12.41 3.81
N PRO A 78 -3.82 -12.11 2.59
CA PRO A 78 -3.45 -10.75 2.17
C PRO A 78 -4.61 -9.76 2.19
N THR A 79 -4.29 -8.48 2.46
CA THR A 79 -5.26 -7.38 2.39
C THR A 79 -6.02 -7.33 1.06
N PRO A 80 -5.38 -7.44 -0.13
CA PRO A 80 -6.11 -7.45 -1.40
C PRO A 80 -7.07 -8.63 -1.57
N ALA A 81 -6.84 -9.74 -0.88
CA ALA A 81 -7.80 -10.84 -0.88
C ALA A 81 -9.12 -10.46 -0.19
N MET A 82 -9.08 -9.62 0.85
CA MET A 82 -10.30 -9.12 1.50
C MET A 82 -11.17 -8.34 0.53
N ALA A 83 -10.55 -7.46 -0.28
CA ALA A 83 -11.25 -6.69 -1.29
C ALA A 83 -11.86 -7.57 -2.40
N TYR A 84 -11.17 -8.63 -2.82
CA TYR A 84 -11.68 -9.60 -3.78
C TYR A 84 -12.81 -10.45 -3.19
N LEU A 85 -12.61 -11.04 -2.02
CA LEU A 85 -13.56 -11.95 -1.39
C LEU A 85 -14.83 -11.25 -0.91
N ALA A 86 -14.77 -9.96 -0.53
CA ALA A 86 -15.97 -9.18 -0.20
C ALA A 86 -16.98 -9.23 -1.36
N ARG A 87 -16.49 -9.06 -2.58
CA ARG A 87 -17.31 -9.14 -3.81
C ARG A 87 -17.71 -10.58 -4.15
N ALA A 88 -16.76 -11.52 -4.05
CA ALA A 88 -16.98 -12.91 -4.42
C ALA A 88 -17.99 -13.61 -3.49
N TYR A 89 -18.04 -13.23 -2.22
CA TYR A 89 -18.95 -13.80 -1.23
C TYR A 89 -20.23 -12.97 -1.04
N GLU A 90 -20.35 -11.84 -1.79
CA GLU A 90 -21.45 -10.89 -1.63
C GLU A 90 -21.61 -10.50 -0.14
N ALA A 91 -20.47 -10.23 0.53
CA ALA A 91 -20.45 -9.80 1.91
C ALA A 91 -20.80 -8.32 2.01
N ASP A 92 -21.44 -7.91 3.11
CA ASP A 92 -21.81 -6.50 3.32
C ASP A 92 -20.59 -5.63 3.63
N ALA A 93 -19.58 -6.23 4.27
CA ALA A 93 -18.30 -5.58 4.58
C ALA A 93 -17.19 -6.61 4.77
N ALA A 94 -15.95 -6.12 4.81
CA ALA A 94 -14.78 -6.91 5.18
C ALA A 94 -13.87 -6.14 6.14
N VAL A 95 -13.23 -6.86 7.05
CA VAL A 95 -12.28 -6.33 8.03
C VAL A 95 -10.95 -7.05 7.91
N MET A 96 -9.88 -6.27 7.76
CA MET A 96 -8.52 -6.78 7.78
C MET A 96 -7.80 -6.34 9.06
N VAL A 97 -7.20 -7.29 9.76
CA VAL A 97 -6.37 -7.06 10.94
C VAL A 97 -4.90 -7.11 10.52
N SER A 98 -4.31 -5.95 10.29
CA SER A 98 -2.91 -5.79 9.86
C SER A 98 -2.41 -4.37 10.07
N ALA A 99 -1.10 -4.23 10.28
CA ALA A 99 -0.39 -2.95 10.23
C ALA A 99 0.57 -2.86 9.02
N SER A 100 0.29 -3.61 7.93
CA SER A 100 1.06 -3.58 6.68
C SER A 100 2.57 -3.80 6.91
N HIS A 101 3.41 -2.83 6.60
CA HIS A 101 4.87 -2.91 6.66
C HIS A 101 5.48 -2.67 8.05
N ASN A 102 4.68 -2.37 9.08
CA ASN A 102 5.19 -2.16 10.44
C ASN A 102 5.68 -3.49 11.05
N THR A 103 6.56 -3.41 12.04
CA THR A 103 7.01 -4.55 12.84
C THR A 103 5.90 -5.12 13.73
N MET A 104 6.16 -6.26 14.37
CA MET A 104 5.14 -7.09 15.04
C MET A 104 4.44 -6.41 16.23
N GLU A 105 5.06 -5.39 16.82
CA GLU A 105 4.51 -4.64 17.96
C GLU A 105 3.25 -3.86 17.59
N TYR A 106 3.14 -3.47 16.31
CA TYR A 106 2.01 -2.73 15.77
C TYR A 106 0.96 -3.69 15.20
N ASN A 107 -0.30 -3.24 15.25
CA ASN A 107 -1.37 -3.84 14.48
C ASN A 107 -2.36 -2.75 14.02
N GLY A 108 -3.33 -3.12 13.19
CA GLY A 108 -4.33 -2.21 12.66
C GLY A 108 -5.63 -2.92 12.33
N ILE A 109 -6.68 -2.14 12.16
CA ILE A 109 -8.01 -2.62 11.74
C ILE A 109 -8.45 -1.75 10.57
N LYS A 110 -8.61 -2.38 9.39
CA LYS A 110 -9.01 -1.75 8.14
C LYS A 110 -10.37 -2.30 7.72
N TRP A 111 -11.30 -1.42 7.39
CA TRP A 111 -12.60 -1.80 6.88
C TRP A 111 -12.71 -1.60 5.37
N PHE A 112 -13.48 -2.49 4.73
CA PHE A 112 -13.86 -2.44 3.33
C PHE A 112 -15.37 -2.56 3.24
N ASP A 113 -15.98 -1.90 2.26
CA ASP A 113 -17.38 -2.09 1.90
C ASP A 113 -17.58 -3.40 1.13
N GLY A 114 -18.83 -3.78 0.89
CA GLY A 114 -19.18 -4.99 0.13
C GLY A 114 -18.72 -4.98 -1.34
N LYS A 115 -18.32 -3.82 -1.86
CA LYS A 115 -17.73 -3.69 -3.20
C LYS A 115 -16.21 -3.84 -3.19
N GLY A 116 -15.61 -4.05 -2.02
CA GLY A 116 -14.17 -4.23 -1.84
C GLY A 116 -13.37 -2.92 -1.85
N PHE A 117 -14.01 -1.77 -1.61
CA PHE A 117 -13.34 -0.49 -1.44
C PHE A 117 -13.12 -0.18 0.04
N LYS A 118 -12.03 0.50 0.38
CA LYS A 118 -11.84 1.07 1.72
C LYS A 118 -12.99 2.02 2.05
N LEU A 119 -13.39 2.09 3.33
CA LEU A 119 -14.49 2.95 3.76
C LEU A 119 -14.22 4.42 3.43
N SER A 120 -15.30 5.16 3.17
CA SER A 120 -15.27 6.61 3.05
C SER A 120 -15.01 7.27 4.41
N ASP A 121 -14.45 8.50 4.42
CA ASP A 121 -14.26 9.28 5.65
C ASP A 121 -15.56 9.43 6.43
N GLY A 122 -16.71 9.61 5.73
CA GLY A 122 -18.00 9.77 6.37
C GLY A 122 -18.40 8.54 7.19
N LEU A 123 -18.22 7.34 6.65
CA LEU A 123 -18.51 6.09 7.39
C LEU A 123 -17.54 5.86 8.54
N GLU A 124 -16.24 6.15 8.34
CA GLU A 124 -15.26 6.07 9.42
C GLU A 124 -15.58 7.06 10.56
N ASP A 125 -16.01 8.29 10.23
CA ASP A 125 -16.40 9.31 11.20
C ASP A 125 -17.67 8.89 11.97
N GLU A 126 -18.63 8.22 11.32
CA GLU A 126 -19.80 7.66 11.99
C GLU A 126 -19.44 6.53 12.96
N ILE A 127 -18.56 5.64 12.56
CA ILE A 127 -18.02 4.58 13.44
C ILE A 127 -17.31 5.21 14.65
N GLU A 128 -16.44 6.18 14.41
CA GLU A 128 -15.70 6.88 15.47
C GLU A 128 -16.62 7.62 16.42
N LYS A 129 -17.66 8.26 15.91
CA LYS A 129 -18.69 8.94 16.70
C LYS A 129 -19.40 7.97 17.66
N LEU A 130 -19.85 6.82 17.15
CA LEU A 130 -20.50 5.80 18.00
C LEU A 130 -19.57 5.28 19.09
N ILE A 131 -18.27 5.11 18.79
CA ILE A 131 -17.28 4.66 19.79
C ILE A 131 -17.11 5.71 20.90
N LYS A 132 -17.13 7.02 20.55
CA LYS A 132 -16.91 8.13 21.50
C LYS A 132 -18.14 8.50 22.32
N GLU A 133 -19.31 8.54 21.67
CA GLU A 133 -20.56 8.96 22.32
C GLU A 133 -21.25 7.84 23.10
N GLY A 134 -20.86 6.59 22.84
CA GLY A 134 -21.47 5.40 23.40
C GLY A 134 -22.45 4.75 22.43
N MET A 135 -22.60 3.43 22.56
CA MET A 135 -23.47 2.60 21.72
C MET A 135 -24.69 2.18 22.56
N ASP A 136 -25.66 3.09 22.62
CA ASP A 136 -26.94 2.87 23.37
C ASP A 136 -28.02 2.40 22.38
N PHE A 137 -27.90 1.15 21.92
CA PHE A 137 -28.92 0.50 21.11
C PHE A 137 -29.23 -0.89 21.67
N GLU A 138 -30.45 -1.36 21.41
CA GLU A 138 -30.92 -2.66 21.86
C GLU A 138 -30.13 -3.77 21.18
N LEU A 139 -29.56 -4.68 21.97
CA LEU A 139 -28.78 -5.81 21.46
C LEU A 139 -29.69 -6.99 21.15
N PRO A 140 -29.47 -7.68 20.03
CA PRO A 140 -30.22 -8.87 19.69
C PRO A 140 -29.95 -10.01 20.69
N THR A 141 -30.92 -10.88 20.86
CA THR A 141 -30.83 -12.05 21.74
C THR A 141 -31.31 -13.31 21.03
N GLY A 142 -31.00 -14.46 21.60
CA GLY A 142 -31.44 -15.76 21.08
C GLY A 142 -30.87 -16.02 19.67
N GLU A 143 -31.77 -16.35 18.75
CA GLU A 143 -31.42 -16.67 17.35
C GLU A 143 -30.94 -15.49 16.51
N ASN A 144 -31.13 -14.27 17.01
CA ASN A 144 -30.69 -13.05 16.32
C ASN A 144 -29.24 -12.61 16.67
N VAL A 145 -28.56 -13.34 17.55
CA VAL A 145 -27.12 -13.14 17.78
C VAL A 145 -26.35 -13.69 16.60
N GLY A 146 -25.36 -12.93 16.11
CA GLY A 146 -24.52 -13.37 14.98
C GLY A 146 -23.65 -14.59 15.32
N HIS A 147 -23.22 -15.32 14.30
CA HIS A 147 -22.39 -16.50 14.45
C HIS A 147 -21.12 -16.45 13.57
N VAL A 148 -20.22 -17.40 13.77
CA VAL A 148 -18.96 -17.48 13.03
C VAL A 148 -19.01 -18.60 12.01
N ILE A 149 -18.65 -18.28 10.76
CA ILE A 149 -18.53 -19.20 9.64
C ILE A 149 -17.07 -19.26 9.23
N ILE A 150 -16.46 -20.44 9.26
CA ILE A 150 -15.08 -20.63 8.81
C ILE A 150 -15.04 -20.85 7.30
N ALA A 151 -14.46 -19.93 6.55
CA ALA A 151 -14.37 -20.01 5.10
C ALA A 151 -13.13 -20.80 4.64
N LYS A 152 -13.17 -22.12 4.75
CA LYS A 152 -12.03 -23.02 4.45
C LYS A 152 -11.46 -22.90 3.03
N ARG A 153 -12.18 -22.32 2.09
CA ARG A 153 -11.78 -22.20 0.69
C ARG A 153 -11.26 -20.81 0.31
N ALA A 154 -11.38 -19.84 1.18
CA ALA A 154 -11.05 -18.43 0.89
C ALA A 154 -9.63 -18.25 0.31
N VAL A 155 -8.63 -18.86 0.92
CA VAL A 155 -7.25 -18.83 0.44
C VAL A 155 -7.12 -19.44 -0.96
N GLN A 156 -7.74 -20.60 -1.20
CA GLN A 156 -7.71 -21.25 -2.50
C GLN A 156 -8.42 -20.41 -3.59
N GLU A 157 -9.54 -19.80 -3.27
CA GLU A 157 -10.31 -18.96 -4.20
C GLU A 157 -9.51 -17.71 -4.58
N TYR A 158 -8.77 -17.12 -3.64
CA TYR A 158 -7.88 -16.01 -3.96
C TYR A 158 -6.66 -16.46 -4.80
N LYS A 159 -6.07 -17.64 -4.53
CA LYS A 159 -5.03 -18.21 -5.39
C LYS A 159 -5.53 -18.40 -6.83
N GLU A 160 -6.74 -18.94 -7.02
CA GLU A 160 -7.35 -19.09 -8.35
C GLU A 160 -7.58 -17.74 -9.03
N PHE A 161 -8.06 -16.76 -8.28
CA PHE A 161 -8.20 -15.40 -8.79
C PHE A 161 -6.85 -14.83 -9.28
N LEU A 162 -5.80 -14.88 -8.47
CA LEU A 162 -4.46 -14.41 -8.85
C LEU A 162 -3.98 -15.08 -10.13
N LYS A 163 -4.09 -16.42 -10.22
CA LYS A 163 -3.70 -17.17 -11.41
C LYS A 163 -4.51 -16.77 -12.64
N SER A 164 -5.79 -16.47 -12.48
CA SER A 164 -6.64 -16.02 -13.58
C SER A 164 -6.26 -14.65 -14.15
N THR A 165 -5.48 -13.86 -13.41
CA THR A 165 -5.00 -12.55 -13.87
C THR A 165 -3.79 -12.64 -14.80
N ALA A 166 -3.08 -13.77 -14.80
CA ALA A 166 -1.96 -14.04 -15.70
C ALA A 166 -2.44 -14.34 -17.12
N ARG A 167 -1.73 -13.80 -18.09
CA ARG A 167 -2.00 -14.01 -19.52
C ARG A 167 -1.05 -15.02 -20.16
N ASN A 168 0.09 -15.23 -19.50
CA ASN A 168 1.12 -16.15 -19.93
C ASN A 168 1.43 -17.14 -18.80
N ARG A 169 1.93 -18.31 -19.18
CA ARG A 169 2.65 -19.15 -18.26
C ARG A 169 4.08 -18.63 -18.11
N PHE A 170 4.65 -18.83 -16.93
CA PHE A 170 6.00 -18.33 -16.59
C PHE A 170 7.09 -19.41 -16.73
N ASP A 171 6.82 -20.47 -17.51
CA ASP A 171 7.80 -21.53 -17.76
C ASP A 171 9.13 -20.95 -18.26
N GLY A 172 10.22 -21.36 -17.62
CA GLY A 172 11.57 -20.88 -17.93
C GLY A 172 11.98 -19.58 -17.25
N LEU A 173 11.10 -18.96 -16.43
CA LEU A 173 11.49 -17.89 -15.52
C LEU A 173 11.82 -18.44 -14.14
N THR A 174 12.88 -17.92 -13.55
CA THR A 174 13.29 -18.17 -12.17
C THR A 174 13.04 -16.91 -11.36
N VAL A 175 12.24 -16.99 -10.29
CA VAL A 175 11.88 -15.85 -9.45
C VAL A 175 12.21 -16.12 -7.98
N MET A 176 12.68 -15.10 -7.29
CA MET A 176 12.89 -15.12 -5.85
C MET A 176 11.78 -14.27 -5.19
N LEU A 177 11.13 -14.81 -4.15
CA LEU A 177 10.03 -14.15 -3.46
C LEU A 177 10.42 -13.91 -1.99
N ASP A 178 10.38 -12.68 -1.54
CA ASP A 178 10.46 -12.32 -0.13
C ASP A 178 9.04 -12.04 0.38
N CYS A 179 8.52 -12.97 1.19
CA CYS A 179 7.15 -12.93 1.70
C CYS A 179 7.01 -12.12 2.99
N ALA A 180 8.07 -11.44 3.45
CA ALA A 180 8.08 -10.65 4.68
C ALA A 180 7.68 -11.42 5.96
N ASN A 181 7.67 -12.74 5.97
CA ASN A 181 7.00 -13.58 6.97
C ASN A 181 5.54 -13.14 7.22
N GLY A 182 4.91 -12.60 6.20
CA GLY A 182 3.58 -12.02 6.22
C GLY A 182 2.54 -12.93 5.55
N ALA A 183 1.41 -12.34 5.20
CA ALA A 183 0.26 -13.04 4.63
C ALA A 183 0.52 -13.65 3.23
N ALA A 184 1.58 -13.22 2.53
CA ALA A 184 1.99 -13.85 1.27
C ALA A 184 2.61 -15.25 1.45
N SER A 185 3.09 -15.61 2.65
CA SER A 185 3.88 -16.83 2.91
C SER A 185 3.16 -18.12 2.50
N GLU A 186 1.85 -18.22 2.74
CA GLU A 186 1.06 -19.41 2.40
C GLU A 186 0.59 -19.47 0.94
N ILE A 187 0.76 -18.37 0.20
CA ILE A 187 0.08 -18.19 -1.10
C ILE A 187 1.09 -18.06 -2.25
N ALA A 188 2.13 -17.25 -2.05
CA ALA A 188 2.99 -16.81 -3.13
C ALA A 188 3.71 -17.97 -3.82
N TYR A 189 4.32 -18.89 -3.07
CA TYR A 189 5.03 -20.04 -3.64
C TYR A 189 4.14 -20.85 -4.58
N ASP A 190 2.94 -21.23 -4.15
CA ASP A 190 2.02 -22.04 -4.94
C ASP A 190 1.57 -21.31 -6.20
N VAL A 191 1.15 -20.05 -6.08
CA VAL A 191 0.64 -19.25 -7.21
C VAL A 191 1.69 -19.15 -8.33
N PHE A 192 2.91 -18.75 -7.99
CA PHE A 192 3.94 -18.56 -9.02
C PHE A 192 4.46 -19.88 -9.58
N THR A 193 4.54 -20.94 -8.76
CA THR A 193 4.92 -22.30 -9.22
C THR A 193 3.84 -22.89 -10.13
N GLU A 194 2.57 -22.78 -9.79
CA GLU A 194 1.47 -23.26 -10.61
C GLU A 194 1.35 -22.49 -11.95
N LEU A 195 1.77 -21.22 -11.97
CA LEU A 195 1.92 -20.44 -13.19
C LEU A 195 3.16 -20.86 -14.05
N GLY A 196 4.02 -21.74 -13.53
CA GLY A 196 5.13 -22.33 -14.26
C GLY A 196 6.50 -21.73 -13.95
N ALA A 197 6.61 -20.77 -13.03
CA ALA A 197 7.89 -20.23 -12.61
C ALA A 197 8.66 -21.22 -11.72
N ARG A 198 9.98 -21.17 -11.78
CA ARG A 198 10.85 -21.77 -10.75
C ARG A 198 10.97 -20.77 -9.60
N VAL A 199 10.50 -21.14 -8.43
CA VAL A 199 10.34 -20.23 -7.29
C VAL A 199 11.31 -20.55 -6.16
N TYR A 200 11.99 -19.53 -5.64
CA TYR A 200 12.80 -19.58 -4.42
C TYR A 200 12.18 -18.64 -3.38
N PRO A 201 11.39 -19.16 -2.43
CA PRO A 201 10.79 -18.34 -1.38
C PRO A 201 11.83 -17.98 -0.31
N ARG A 202 11.62 -16.83 0.34
CA ARG A 202 12.36 -16.29 1.45
C ARG A 202 11.41 -15.60 2.41
N ALA A 203 11.80 -15.55 3.70
CA ALA A 203 10.97 -14.98 4.75
C ALA A 203 9.51 -15.46 4.63
N ASP A 204 9.32 -16.76 4.49
CA ASP A 204 8.07 -17.47 4.25
C ASP A 204 7.68 -18.43 5.38
N GLU A 205 8.40 -18.34 6.53
CA GLU A 205 8.14 -19.12 7.74
C GLU A 205 7.71 -18.19 8.89
N PRO A 206 6.44 -17.71 8.89
CA PRO A 206 5.96 -16.81 9.92
C PRO A 206 5.85 -17.51 11.28
N ASP A 207 6.36 -16.86 12.33
CA ASP A 207 6.29 -17.32 13.72
C ASP A 207 5.45 -16.40 14.62
N GLY A 208 4.82 -15.39 14.03
CA GLY A 208 3.99 -14.39 14.71
C GLY A 208 4.74 -13.15 15.18
N ILE A 209 6.08 -13.19 15.24
CA ILE A 209 6.91 -12.08 15.72
C ILE A 209 7.98 -11.63 14.72
N ASN A 210 8.18 -12.36 13.63
CA ASN A 210 9.21 -12.10 12.63
C ASN A 210 8.71 -11.32 11.39
N ILE A 211 7.44 -10.95 11.33
CA ILE A 211 6.86 -10.18 10.20
C ILE A 211 7.60 -8.86 9.97
N ASN A 212 7.98 -8.56 8.71
CA ASN A 212 8.73 -7.37 8.29
C ASN A 212 10.07 -7.14 9.03
N ASN A 213 10.58 -8.14 9.74
CA ASN A 213 11.82 -8.00 10.50
C ASN A 213 13.03 -8.17 9.58
N LYS A 214 13.57 -7.06 9.07
CA LYS A 214 14.68 -7.01 8.11
C LYS A 214 14.43 -7.83 6.83
N CYS A 215 13.20 -7.83 6.37
CA CYS A 215 12.74 -8.48 5.15
C CYS A 215 11.56 -7.72 4.54
N GLY A 216 11.13 -8.14 3.36
CA GLY A 216 10.00 -7.57 2.65
C GLY A 216 10.30 -6.24 1.95
N SER A 217 9.25 -5.57 1.49
CA SER A 217 9.34 -4.41 0.59
C SER A 217 10.06 -3.19 1.18
N THR A 218 10.12 -3.05 2.50
CA THR A 218 10.84 -1.97 3.19
C THR A 218 12.29 -2.30 3.51
N HIS A 219 12.70 -3.55 3.35
CA HIS A 219 14.05 -4.06 3.57
C HIS A 219 14.47 -5.04 2.47
N PRO A 220 14.54 -4.59 1.21
CA PRO A 220 14.82 -5.45 0.06
C PRO A 220 16.30 -5.81 -0.09
N GLU A 221 17.22 -5.30 0.75
CA GLU A 221 18.66 -5.41 0.61
C GLU A 221 19.10 -6.88 0.50
N ARG A 222 18.50 -7.73 1.34
CA ARG A 222 18.84 -9.16 1.30
C ARG A 222 18.33 -9.85 0.05
N LEU A 223 17.17 -9.47 -0.46
CA LEU A 223 16.65 -9.97 -1.73
C LEU A 223 17.55 -9.54 -2.90
N GLN A 224 18.02 -8.29 -2.90
CA GLN A 224 18.94 -7.77 -3.92
C GLN A 224 20.23 -8.60 -4.01
N GLU A 225 20.86 -8.86 -2.86
CA GLU A 225 22.07 -9.70 -2.78
C GLU A 225 21.83 -11.10 -3.34
N LEU A 226 20.75 -11.76 -2.87
CA LEU A 226 20.44 -13.13 -3.25
C LEU A 226 20.10 -13.27 -4.74
N VAL A 227 19.37 -12.31 -5.31
CA VAL A 227 19.08 -12.30 -6.75
C VAL A 227 20.35 -12.09 -7.56
N ALA A 228 21.22 -11.14 -7.16
CA ALA A 228 22.48 -10.88 -7.86
C ALA A 228 23.48 -12.06 -7.79
N GLU A 229 23.42 -12.88 -6.74
CA GLU A 229 24.27 -14.06 -6.54
C GLU A 229 23.70 -15.34 -7.16
N SER A 230 22.51 -15.30 -7.74
CA SER A 230 21.79 -16.46 -8.28
C SER A 230 21.54 -16.36 -9.79
N ASP A 231 20.82 -17.34 -10.34
CA ASP A 231 20.31 -17.38 -11.71
C ASP A 231 18.85 -16.88 -11.80
N ALA A 232 18.38 -16.13 -10.79
CA ALA A 232 17.03 -15.58 -10.80
C ALA A 232 16.87 -14.45 -11.85
N ASP A 233 15.78 -14.50 -12.61
CA ASP A 233 15.45 -13.48 -13.60
C ASP A 233 14.86 -12.21 -12.96
N ALA A 234 14.28 -12.35 -11.77
CA ALA A 234 13.73 -11.25 -10.97
C ALA A 234 13.52 -11.68 -9.51
N GLY A 235 13.49 -10.70 -8.61
CA GLY A 235 13.02 -10.85 -7.24
C GLY A 235 11.81 -9.97 -6.96
N PHE A 236 10.95 -10.38 -6.02
CA PHE A 236 9.77 -9.62 -5.57
C PHE A 236 9.69 -9.68 -4.05
N ALA A 237 9.72 -8.53 -3.41
CA ALA A 237 9.56 -8.37 -1.97
C ALA A 237 8.18 -7.76 -1.67
N PHE A 238 7.36 -8.50 -0.92
CA PHE A 238 6.05 -8.04 -0.46
C PHE A 238 6.19 -7.36 0.92
N ASP A 239 5.16 -6.65 1.36
CA ASP A 239 5.05 -6.27 2.77
C ASP A 239 4.15 -7.25 3.54
N GLY A 240 3.98 -7.02 4.84
CA GLY A 240 3.36 -7.99 5.74
C GLY A 240 1.93 -8.40 5.37
N ASP A 241 1.14 -7.54 4.73
CA ASP A 241 -0.20 -7.84 4.24
C ASP A 241 -0.29 -7.88 2.71
N ALA A 242 0.86 -7.84 2.04
CA ALA A 242 1.05 -8.05 0.61
C ALA A 242 0.22 -7.13 -0.31
N ASP A 243 -0.12 -5.93 0.16
CA ASP A 243 -0.75 -4.91 -0.68
C ASP A 243 0.29 -4.11 -1.50
N ARG A 244 1.60 -4.31 -1.20
CA ARG A 244 2.75 -3.70 -1.87
C ARG A 244 3.73 -4.74 -2.40
N VAL A 245 4.49 -4.32 -3.43
CA VAL A 245 5.62 -5.07 -3.95
C VAL A 245 6.73 -4.14 -4.42
N ILE A 246 7.96 -4.45 -4.04
CA ILE A 246 9.18 -3.91 -4.63
C ILE A 246 9.88 -5.05 -5.36
N ALA A 247 10.30 -4.81 -6.60
CA ALA A 247 11.00 -5.82 -7.38
C ALA A 247 12.52 -5.54 -7.44
N THR A 248 13.27 -6.57 -7.82
CA THR A 248 14.68 -6.48 -8.18
C THR A 248 14.90 -7.09 -9.56
N ASP A 249 15.79 -6.47 -10.33
CA ASP A 249 16.21 -7.06 -11.61
C ASP A 249 17.24 -8.19 -11.37
N GLU A 250 17.59 -8.91 -12.42
CA GLU A 250 18.55 -10.02 -12.40
C GLU A 250 19.98 -9.64 -11.97
N ARG A 251 20.23 -8.34 -11.73
CA ARG A 251 21.51 -7.80 -11.25
C ARG A 251 21.43 -7.32 -9.79
N GLY A 252 20.26 -7.49 -9.15
CA GLY A 252 20.00 -7.01 -7.80
C GLY A 252 19.67 -5.54 -7.70
N ASN A 253 19.40 -4.82 -8.81
CA ASN A 253 18.98 -3.42 -8.74
C ASN A 253 17.49 -3.32 -8.42
N ILE A 254 17.12 -2.34 -7.60
CA ILE A 254 15.73 -2.06 -7.24
C ILE A 254 14.92 -1.63 -8.48
N VAL A 255 13.74 -2.23 -8.58
CA VAL A 255 12.65 -1.84 -9.48
C VAL A 255 11.47 -1.47 -8.60
N ASP A 256 11.39 -0.19 -8.24
CA ASP A 256 10.38 0.35 -7.34
C ASP A 256 8.99 0.47 -7.99
N GLY A 257 7.99 0.93 -7.23
CA GLY A 257 6.63 1.09 -7.72
C GLY A 257 6.51 1.99 -8.95
N ASP A 258 7.34 3.03 -9.05
CA ASP A 258 7.35 3.93 -10.21
C ASP A 258 7.81 3.21 -11.48
N ARG A 259 8.89 2.43 -11.40
CA ARG A 259 9.34 1.60 -12.52
C ARG A 259 8.32 0.52 -12.88
N ILE A 260 7.77 -0.15 -11.88
CA ILE A 260 6.73 -1.17 -12.06
C ILE A 260 5.53 -0.58 -12.80
N MET A 261 5.01 0.55 -12.33
CA MET A 261 3.89 1.24 -12.98
C MET A 261 4.23 1.66 -14.41
N GLY A 262 5.41 2.22 -14.64
CA GLY A 262 5.87 2.61 -15.96
C GLY A 262 5.98 1.44 -16.94
N ILE A 263 6.54 0.29 -16.49
CA ILE A 263 6.63 -0.96 -17.28
C ILE A 263 5.23 -1.43 -17.67
N CYS A 264 4.33 -1.53 -16.68
CA CYS A 264 2.97 -2.01 -16.90
C CYS A 264 2.14 -1.06 -17.75
N ALA A 265 2.18 0.26 -17.50
CA ALA A 265 1.44 1.26 -18.28
C ALA A 265 1.88 1.26 -19.77
N LYS A 266 3.20 1.17 -20.02
CA LYS A 266 3.75 1.07 -21.38
C LYS A 266 3.21 -0.17 -22.10
N ALA A 267 3.23 -1.32 -21.45
CA ALA A 267 2.71 -2.57 -22.01
C ALA A 267 1.21 -2.50 -22.24
N MET A 268 0.45 -2.02 -21.27
CA MET A 268 -1.01 -1.85 -21.38
C MET A 268 -1.40 -0.91 -22.53
N LYS A 269 -0.63 0.17 -22.74
CA LYS A 269 -0.86 1.06 -23.89
C LYS A 269 -0.63 0.35 -25.21
N ALA A 270 0.47 -0.37 -25.36
CA ALA A 270 0.79 -1.12 -26.57
C ALA A 270 -0.29 -2.16 -26.89
N GLU A 271 -0.98 -2.67 -25.89
CA GLU A 271 -2.06 -3.66 -26.01
C GLU A 271 -3.47 -3.03 -26.09
N GLY A 272 -3.59 -1.71 -26.08
CA GLY A 272 -4.87 -1.00 -26.11
C GLY A 272 -5.71 -1.15 -24.82
N ARG A 273 -5.09 -1.51 -23.69
CA ARG A 273 -5.75 -1.72 -22.40
C ARG A 273 -5.60 -0.54 -21.42
N LEU A 274 -4.73 0.42 -21.72
CA LEU A 274 -4.55 1.60 -20.90
C LEU A 274 -5.69 2.59 -21.17
N LYS A 275 -6.69 2.61 -20.31
CA LYS A 275 -7.85 3.49 -20.47
C LYS A 275 -7.43 4.96 -20.47
N LYS A 276 -7.93 5.71 -21.45
CA LYS A 276 -7.61 7.14 -21.69
C LYS A 276 -6.11 7.42 -21.81
N ASP A 277 -5.29 6.41 -22.14
CA ASP A 277 -3.83 6.52 -22.17
C ASP A 277 -3.25 7.21 -20.92
N THR A 278 -3.76 6.91 -19.73
CA THR A 278 -3.42 7.61 -18.50
C THR A 278 -2.94 6.67 -17.39
N LEU A 279 -1.83 7.06 -16.74
CA LEU A 279 -1.31 6.49 -15.50
C LEU A 279 -1.58 7.45 -14.35
N VAL A 280 -2.17 6.96 -13.24
CA VAL A 280 -2.39 7.75 -12.03
C VAL A 280 -1.25 7.51 -11.05
N VAL A 281 -0.65 8.60 -10.55
CA VAL A 281 0.47 8.55 -9.60
C VAL A 281 0.27 9.60 -8.49
N THR A 282 1.07 9.55 -7.45
CA THR A 282 1.09 10.62 -6.46
C THR A 282 2.10 11.71 -6.84
N VAL A 283 2.00 12.87 -6.19
CA VAL A 283 3.00 13.95 -6.33
C VAL A 283 4.41 13.48 -5.97
N MET A 284 4.57 12.40 -5.20
CA MET A 284 5.87 11.84 -4.81
C MET A 284 6.53 11.01 -5.91
N SER A 285 5.78 10.53 -6.91
CA SER A 285 6.34 9.73 -8.00
C SER A 285 7.43 10.49 -8.76
N ASN A 286 8.49 9.78 -9.12
CA ASN A 286 9.71 10.33 -9.68
C ASN A 286 9.47 11.11 -10.98
N ILE A 287 10.13 12.26 -11.12
CA ILE A 287 10.03 13.10 -12.33
C ILE A 287 10.47 12.34 -13.60
N GLY A 288 11.38 11.40 -13.48
CA GLY A 288 11.83 10.55 -14.58
C GLY A 288 10.70 9.69 -15.15
N LEU A 289 9.90 9.07 -14.28
CA LEU A 289 8.68 8.35 -14.69
C LEU A 289 7.74 9.28 -15.47
N LYS A 290 7.42 10.44 -14.92
CA LYS A 290 6.46 11.39 -15.51
C LYS A 290 6.90 11.84 -16.91
N LYS A 291 8.16 12.17 -17.07
CA LYS A 291 8.74 12.53 -18.37
C LYS A 291 8.68 11.38 -19.35
N ARG A 292 9.05 10.18 -18.88
CA ARG A 292 9.04 9.01 -19.75
C ARG A 292 7.63 8.65 -20.21
N MET A 293 6.62 8.76 -19.34
CA MET A 293 5.23 8.56 -19.74
C MET A 293 4.81 9.55 -20.82
N THR A 294 5.15 10.85 -20.65
CA THR A 294 4.87 11.89 -21.65
C THR A 294 5.52 11.58 -23.00
N GLU A 295 6.79 11.16 -23.02
CA GLU A 295 7.50 10.75 -24.23
C GLU A 295 6.82 9.56 -24.96
N LEU A 296 6.21 8.67 -24.19
CA LEU A 296 5.45 7.52 -24.71
C LEU A 296 4.01 7.89 -25.09
N GLY A 297 3.61 9.16 -24.97
CA GLY A 297 2.25 9.62 -25.20
C GLY A 297 1.27 9.11 -24.14
N ILE A 298 1.74 8.78 -22.94
CA ILE A 298 0.92 8.40 -21.79
C ILE A 298 0.75 9.64 -20.92
N ASN A 299 -0.49 10.00 -20.64
CA ASN A 299 -0.82 11.06 -19.70
C ASN A 299 -0.53 10.61 -18.27
N VAL A 300 -0.17 11.58 -17.41
CA VAL A 300 0.04 11.34 -15.98
C VAL A 300 -0.95 12.19 -15.20
N ALA A 301 -1.82 11.54 -14.44
CA ALA A 301 -2.72 12.19 -13.49
C ALA A 301 -2.07 12.13 -12.09
N GLU A 302 -1.82 13.31 -11.51
CA GLU A 302 -1.16 13.43 -10.21
C GLU A 302 -2.16 13.67 -9.09
N THR A 303 -2.04 12.90 -8.01
CA THR A 303 -2.85 13.03 -6.80
C THR A 303 -2.00 13.42 -5.59
N LYS A 304 -2.66 13.73 -4.48
CA LYS A 304 -2.00 13.81 -3.17
C LYS A 304 -1.42 12.43 -2.79
N VAL A 305 -0.49 12.43 -1.84
CA VAL A 305 0.07 11.19 -1.26
C VAL A 305 -1.00 10.41 -0.51
N GLY A 306 -1.10 9.14 -0.81
CA GLY A 306 -2.03 8.17 -0.23
C GLY A 306 -2.80 7.40 -1.30
N ASP A 307 -2.81 6.09 -1.16
CA ASP A 307 -3.46 5.13 -2.06
C ASP A 307 -4.94 5.44 -2.29
N ARG A 308 -5.61 5.98 -1.29
CA ARG A 308 -7.00 6.42 -1.36
C ARG A 308 -7.20 7.49 -2.43
N TYR A 309 -6.35 8.51 -2.49
CA TYR A 309 -6.47 9.58 -3.50
C TYR A 309 -6.20 9.07 -4.91
N VAL A 310 -5.28 8.12 -5.04
CA VAL A 310 -5.02 7.42 -6.31
C VAL A 310 -6.29 6.69 -6.76
N LEU A 311 -6.88 5.89 -5.87
CA LEU A 311 -8.10 5.14 -6.16
C LEU A 311 -9.29 6.05 -6.49
N GLU A 312 -9.50 7.12 -5.72
CA GLU A 312 -10.57 8.10 -5.96
C GLU A 312 -10.47 8.72 -7.37
N GLU A 313 -9.26 9.12 -7.78
CA GLU A 313 -9.05 9.68 -9.12
C GLU A 313 -9.25 8.62 -10.21
N MET A 314 -8.79 7.37 -9.96
CA MET A 314 -9.01 6.26 -10.90
C MET A 314 -10.50 5.96 -11.10
N LEU A 315 -11.28 5.96 -10.03
CA LEU A 315 -12.73 5.71 -10.07
C LEU A 315 -13.49 6.84 -10.77
N LYS A 316 -13.18 8.07 -10.40
CA LYS A 316 -13.82 9.28 -10.95
C LYS A 316 -13.62 9.37 -12.46
N GLU A 317 -12.44 9.13 -12.94
CA GLU A 317 -12.07 9.28 -14.34
C GLU A 317 -12.13 7.95 -15.13
N GLY A 318 -12.25 6.82 -14.45
CA GLY A 318 -12.30 5.49 -15.08
C GLY A 318 -10.93 5.02 -15.62
N TYR A 319 -9.84 5.37 -14.94
CA TYR A 319 -8.49 4.91 -15.28
C TYR A 319 -8.25 3.45 -14.87
N SER A 320 -7.33 2.77 -15.52
CA SER A 320 -7.10 1.32 -15.33
C SER A 320 -5.91 0.96 -14.45
N ILE A 321 -4.92 1.85 -14.31
CA ILE A 321 -3.73 1.62 -13.50
C ILE A 321 -3.33 2.90 -12.76
N GLY A 322 -2.91 2.74 -11.52
CA GLY A 322 -2.34 3.81 -10.69
C GLY A 322 -1.65 3.24 -9.47
N GLY A 323 -0.93 4.08 -8.73
CA GLY A 323 -0.27 3.63 -7.51
C GLY A 323 0.76 4.62 -6.99
N GLU A 324 1.66 4.08 -6.16
CA GLU A 324 2.68 4.82 -5.43
C GLU A 324 4.08 4.21 -5.63
N GLN A 325 5.11 5.02 -5.48
CA GLN A 325 6.50 4.58 -5.51
C GLN A 325 6.79 3.47 -4.48
N SER A 326 6.05 3.44 -3.37
CA SER A 326 6.14 2.42 -2.33
C SER A 326 5.78 1.00 -2.78
N GLY A 327 5.28 0.84 -4.02
CA GLY A 327 4.89 -0.45 -4.58
C GLY A 327 3.42 -0.82 -4.40
N HIS A 328 2.59 0.08 -3.86
CA HIS A 328 1.14 -0.09 -3.85
C HIS A 328 0.59 0.25 -5.24
N VAL A 329 0.32 -0.76 -6.05
CA VAL A 329 -0.12 -0.61 -7.45
C VAL A 329 -1.50 -1.23 -7.63
N ILE A 330 -2.42 -0.44 -8.16
CA ILE A 330 -3.83 -0.80 -8.40
C ILE A 330 -4.04 -1.06 -9.88
N PHE A 331 -4.54 -2.25 -10.22
CA PHE A 331 -5.08 -2.60 -11.54
C PHE A 331 -6.60 -2.68 -11.41
N LEU A 332 -7.30 -1.55 -11.63
CA LEU A 332 -8.71 -1.39 -11.28
C LEU A 332 -9.66 -2.31 -12.09
N ASP A 333 -9.20 -2.81 -13.23
CA ASP A 333 -9.92 -3.83 -14.02
C ASP A 333 -9.84 -5.24 -13.40
N LYS A 334 -9.01 -5.43 -12.37
CA LYS A 334 -8.78 -6.70 -11.69
C LYS A 334 -9.16 -6.65 -10.21
N ASN A 335 -8.59 -5.71 -9.46
CA ASN A 335 -8.88 -5.57 -8.03
C ASN A 335 -9.06 -4.09 -7.66
N THR A 336 -9.73 -3.84 -6.52
CA THR A 336 -10.13 -2.51 -6.06
C THR A 336 -9.12 -1.86 -5.10
N THR A 337 -7.99 -2.49 -4.85
CA THR A 337 -6.89 -2.00 -4.03
C THR A 337 -5.55 -2.45 -4.60
N GLY A 338 -4.44 -1.96 -4.06
CA GLY A 338 -3.11 -2.46 -4.38
C GLY A 338 -2.98 -3.94 -4.03
N ASP A 339 -2.27 -4.67 -4.89
CA ASP A 339 -2.08 -6.11 -4.76
C ASP A 339 -0.68 -6.46 -5.25
N GLY A 340 0.21 -6.77 -4.30
CA GLY A 340 1.62 -7.03 -4.59
C GLY A 340 1.83 -8.27 -5.47
N MET A 341 1.09 -9.36 -5.21
CA MET A 341 1.23 -10.58 -5.99
C MET A 341 0.64 -10.44 -7.40
N LEU A 342 -0.53 -9.82 -7.52
CA LEU A 342 -1.11 -9.46 -8.81
C LEU A 342 -0.16 -8.58 -9.62
N THR A 343 0.45 -7.58 -8.97
CA THR A 343 1.42 -6.67 -9.60
C THR A 343 2.65 -7.44 -10.10
N ALA A 344 3.22 -8.33 -9.29
CA ALA A 344 4.33 -9.20 -9.71
C ALA A 344 3.96 -10.08 -10.91
N ILE A 345 2.74 -10.65 -10.93
CA ILE A 345 2.20 -11.40 -12.06
C ILE A 345 2.14 -10.52 -13.31
N GLN A 346 1.63 -9.29 -13.23
CA GLN A 346 1.55 -8.40 -14.40
C GLN A 346 2.95 -8.03 -14.93
N VAL A 347 3.94 -7.84 -14.06
CA VAL A 347 5.34 -7.59 -14.48
C VAL A 347 5.94 -8.81 -15.18
N LEU A 348 5.75 -10.02 -14.64
CA LEU A 348 6.21 -11.27 -15.28
C LEU A 348 5.51 -11.51 -16.63
N ASP A 349 4.24 -11.15 -16.75
CA ASP A 349 3.52 -11.17 -18.03
C ASP A 349 4.20 -10.27 -19.08
N VAL A 350 4.66 -9.08 -18.69
CA VAL A 350 5.40 -8.18 -19.57
C VAL A 350 6.75 -8.79 -19.95
N MET A 351 7.48 -9.38 -19.02
CA MET A 351 8.74 -10.08 -19.29
C MET A 351 8.53 -11.21 -20.32
N LYS A 352 7.51 -12.04 -20.11
CA LYS A 352 7.20 -13.18 -21.01
C LYS A 352 6.76 -12.72 -22.40
N SER A 353 5.84 -11.77 -22.48
CA SER A 353 5.29 -11.30 -23.76
C SER A 353 6.32 -10.57 -24.61
N THR A 354 7.29 -9.89 -23.96
CA THR A 354 8.33 -9.12 -24.66
C THR A 354 9.63 -9.91 -24.87
N GLY A 355 9.85 -10.98 -24.12
CA GLY A 355 11.13 -11.72 -24.08
C GLY A 355 12.28 -10.89 -23.49
N ARG A 356 11.99 -9.79 -22.79
CA ARG A 356 12.99 -8.87 -22.22
C ARG A 356 13.28 -9.19 -20.77
N ARG A 357 14.54 -9.01 -20.37
CA ARG A 357 14.96 -9.09 -18.96
C ARG A 357 14.40 -7.94 -18.17
N MET A 358 14.26 -8.15 -16.85
CA MET A 358 13.76 -7.12 -15.93
C MET A 358 14.60 -5.84 -15.99
N SER A 359 15.93 -5.94 -15.99
CA SER A 359 16.83 -4.77 -16.08
C SER A 359 16.59 -3.95 -17.37
N ALA A 360 16.33 -4.61 -18.49
CA ALA A 360 16.05 -3.93 -19.74
C ALA A 360 14.70 -3.21 -19.72
N LEU A 361 13.69 -3.76 -19.06
CA LEU A 361 12.39 -3.12 -18.86
C LEU A 361 12.49 -1.93 -17.90
N ALA A 362 13.20 -2.11 -16.79
CA ALA A 362 13.42 -1.08 -15.77
C ALA A 362 14.20 0.12 -16.31
N ASN A 363 15.21 -0.12 -17.17
CA ASN A 363 16.00 0.94 -17.78
C ASN A 363 15.21 1.80 -18.80
N ASP A 364 14.07 1.31 -19.29
CA ASP A 364 13.16 2.12 -20.11
C ASP A 364 12.50 3.25 -19.28
N ILE A 365 12.47 3.12 -17.96
CA ILE A 365 11.86 4.06 -17.03
C ILE A 365 12.98 4.68 -16.17
N PRO A 366 13.51 5.84 -16.56
CA PRO A 366 14.60 6.48 -15.83
C PRO A 366 14.11 6.98 -14.46
N ILE A 367 14.95 6.80 -13.45
CA ILE A 367 14.75 7.37 -12.12
C ILE A 367 15.80 8.45 -11.91
N TYR A 368 15.35 9.64 -11.60
CA TYR A 368 16.22 10.75 -11.25
C TYR A 368 16.62 10.66 -9.79
N PRO A 369 17.90 10.95 -9.46
CA PRO A 369 18.32 11.07 -8.07
C PRO A 369 17.39 11.95 -7.25
N GLN A 370 17.17 11.55 -6.00
CA GLN A 370 16.39 12.28 -5.01
C GLN A 370 17.26 12.64 -3.81
N VAL A 371 17.10 13.84 -3.29
CA VAL A 371 17.64 14.27 -2.00
C VAL A 371 16.48 14.70 -1.12
N LEU A 372 16.36 14.06 0.04
CA LEU A 372 15.34 14.35 1.05
C LEU A 372 16.03 14.91 2.30
N VAL A 373 15.73 16.14 2.65
CA VAL A 373 16.21 16.76 3.89
C VAL A 373 15.02 16.99 4.81
N ASN A 374 15.08 16.41 6.00
CA ASN A 374 14.11 16.61 7.05
C ASN A 374 14.57 17.72 7.98
N VAL A 375 13.72 18.71 8.23
CA VAL A 375 13.99 19.78 9.18
C VAL A 375 12.98 19.70 10.31
N ILE A 376 13.47 19.41 11.52
CA ILE A 376 12.64 19.40 12.73
C ILE A 376 12.39 20.85 13.11
N VAL A 377 11.12 21.24 13.15
CA VAL A 377 10.65 22.58 13.50
C VAL A 377 9.53 22.42 14.52
N ASP A 378 9.47 23.31 15.51
CA ASP A 378 8.39 23.30 16.49
C ASP A 378 7.02 23.38 15.81
N ASN A 379 6.07 22.56 16.27
CA ASN A 379 4.73 22.50 15.68
C ASN A 379 4.00 23.85 15.69
N GLU A 380 4.24 24.68 16.71
CA GLU A 380 3.60 25.98 16.84
C GLU A 380 4.06 26.97 15.76
N ILE A 381 5.31 26.84 15.31
CA ILE A 381 5.90 27.73 14.30
C ILE A 381 5.96 27.09 12.90
N LYS A 382 5.60 25.81 12.77
CA LYS A 382 5.64 25.09 11.48
C LYS A 382 4.79 25.78 10.41
N HIS A 383 3.58 26.22 10.74
CA HIS A 383 2.72 26.97 9.81
C HIS A 383 3.38 28.29 9.36
N GLN A 384 3.92 29.03 10.33
CA GLN A 384 4.60 30.28 10.06
C GLN A 384 5.83 30.07 9.15
N ALA A 385 6.60 29.00 9.39
CA ALA A 385 7.77 28.65 8.58
C ALA A 385 7.36 28.30 7.13
N MET A 386 6.20 27.66 6.94
CA MET A 386 5.67 27.32 5.61
C MET A 386 5.09 28.53 4.88
N GLU A 387 4.76 29.61 5.57
CA GLU A 387 4.29 30.87 4.98
C GLU A 387 5.43 31.87 4.75
N ASP A 388 6.67 31.54 5.13
CA ASP A 388 7.84 32.45 5.02
C ASP A 388 8.17 32.76 3.56
N GLN A 389 8.20 34.03 3.23
CA GLN A 389 8.46 34.50 1.86
C GLN A 389 9.88 34.18 1.39
N ASP A 390 10.90 34.20 2.28
CA ASP A 390 12.27 33.88 1.91
C ASP A 390 12.44 32.38 1.61
N LEU A 391 11.70 31.50 2.32
CA LEU A 391 11.66 30.08 2.02
C LEU A 391 11.13 29.87 0.59
N TRP A 392 9.97 30.44 0.29
CA TRP A 392 9.35 30.30 -1.02
C TRP A 392 10.13 31.00 -2.13
N GLN A 393 10.84 32.09 -1.82
CA GLN A 393 11.74 32.72 -2.78
C GLN A 393 12.87 31.77 -3.16
N ARG A 394 13.55 31.16 -2.19
CA ARG A 394 14.62 30.19 -2.47
C ARG A 394 14.12 28.97 -3.21
N ILE A 395 12.93 28.47 -2.89
CA ILE A 395 12.31 27.38 -3.65
C ILE A 395 12.15 27.77 -5.11
N ARG A 396 11.58 28.94 -5.41
CA ARG A 396 11.42 29.43 -6.80
C ARG A 396 12.76 29.65 -7.52
N GLU A 397 13.77 30.14 -6.83
CA GLU A 397 15.12 30.29 -7.39
C GLU A 397 15.73 28.96 -7.80
N VAL A 398 15.58 27.94 -6.94
CA VAL A 398 16.03 26.57 -7.21
C VAL A 398 15.22 25.92 -8.32
N GLU A 399 13.89 26.05 -8.31
CA GLU A 399 13.03 25.59 -9.41
C GLU A 399 13.44 26.23 -10.75
N GLY A 400 13.72 27.54 -10.76
CA GLY A 400 14.22 28.23 -11.94
C GLY A 400 15.58 27.71 -12.40
N LYS A 401 16.48 27.38 -11.47
CA LYS A 401 17.80 26.79 -11.77
C LYS A 401 17.68 25.37 -12.33
N LEU A 402 16.85 24.52 -11.73
CA LEU A 402 16.65 23.13 -12.18
C LEU A 402 15.85 23.05 -13.48
N GLY A 403 14.98 24.04 -13.73
CA GLY A 403 14.14 24.08 -14.92
C GLY A 403 13.35 22.78 -15.13
N SER A 404 13.33 22.29 -16.36
CA SER A 404 12.67 21.03 -16.67
C SER A 404 13.46 19.77 -16.23
N SER A 405 14.71 19.91 -15.75
CA SER A 405 15.57 18.77 -15.38
C SER A 405 15.45 18.36 -13.92
N GLY A 406 14.66 19.08 -13.12
CA GLY A 406 14.44 18.75 -11.72
C GLY A 406 13.18 19.38 -11.16
N ARG A 407 12.91 19.16 -9.88
CA ARG A 407 11.81 19.78 -9.14
C ARG A 407 12.11 19.87 -7.65
N VAL A 408 11.34 20.70 -6.96
CA VAL A 408 11.37 20.86 -5.52
C VAL A 408 9.98 20.50 -4.96
N LEU A 409 9.94 19.72 -3.90
CA LEU A 409 8.73 19.48 -3.09
C LEU A 409 9.06 19.81 -1.63
N ALA A 410 8.29 20.68 -1.02
CA ALA A 410 8.49 21.08 0.37
C ALA A 410 7.19 20.95 1.19
N PRO A 411 6.62 19.73 1.37
CA PRO A 411 5.43 19.55 2.19
C PRO A 411 5.77 19.62 3.69
N ALA A 412 4.91 20.27 4.46
CA ALA A 412 4.89 20.11 5.91
C ALA A 412 4.25 18.75 6.26
N SER A 413 4.86 18.00 7.20
CA SER A 413 4.21 16.80 7.74
C SER A 413 2.93 17.18 8.48
N GLY A 414 1.85 16.42 8.26
CA GLY A 414 0.58 16.63 8.97
C GLY A 414 0.66 16.27 10.46
N THR A 415 1.44 15.25 10.81
CA THR A 415 1.46 14.63 12.15
C THR A 415 2.75 14.88 12.92
N GLU A 416 3.88 15.10 12.26
CA GLU A 416 5.20 15.24 12.87
C GLU A 416 5.67 16.70 12.86
N PRO A 417 6.52 17.14 13.80
CA PRO A 417 7.12 18.46 13.83
C PRO A 417 8.26 18.58 12.78
N ILE A 418 7.97 18.23 11.54
CA ILE A 418 8.96 18.12 10.45
C ILE A 418 8.46 18.85 9.20
N ILE A 419 9.35 19.64 8.59
CA ILE A 419 9.22 20.11 7.22
C ILE A 419 10.16 19.25 6.37
N ARG A 420 9.63 18.63 5.33
CA ARG A 420 10.39 17.80 4.39
C ARG A 420 10.71 18.61 3.15
N VAL A 421 11.98 18.73 2.79
CA VAL A 421 12.41 19.36 1.55
C VAL A 421 13.02 18.28 0.66
N MET A 422 12.30 17.92 -0.40
CA MET A 422 12.72 16.91 -1.35
C MET A 422 13.03 17.56 -2.69
N LEU A 423 14.19 17.24 -3.24
CA LEU A 423 14.61 17.66 -4.58
C LEU A 423 14.86 16.43 -5.43
N GLU A 424 14.52 16.55 -6.70
CA GLU A 424 14.88 15.60 -7.74
C GLU A 424 15.62 16.33 -8.86
N GLY A 425 16.60 15.67 -9.44
CA GLY A 425 17.37 16.22 -10.55
C GLY A 425 18.38 15.23 -11.09
N GLN A 426 19.02 15.57 -12.21
CA GLN A 426 19.97 14.67 -12.88
C GLN A 426 21.31 14.54 -12.17
N ASN A 427 21.70 15.54 -11.38
CA ASN A 427 22.98 15.60 -10.68
C ASN A 427 22.74 15.64 -9.17
N THR A 428 23.20 14.60 -8.46
CA THR A 428 23.03 14.46 -7.00
C THR A 428 23.69 15.59 -6.22
N ASP A 429 24.89 16.02 -6.60
CA ASP A 429 25.63 17.08 -5.91
C ASP A 429 24.89 18.40 -6.05
N GLU A 430 24.43 18.73 -7.26
CA GLU A 430 23.67 19.94 -7.52
C GLU A 430 22.38 20.01 -6.70
N ILE A 431 21.58 18.93 -6.66
CA ILE A 431 20.33 18.93 -5.89
C ILE A 431 20.58 18.91 -4.38
N SER A 432 21.71 18.36 -3.93
CA SER A 432 22.13 18.40 -2.52
C SER A 432 22.46 19.83 -2.09
N ASP A 433 23.25 20.55 -2.88
CA ASP A 433 23.58 21.96 -2.63
C ASP A 433 22.31 22.83 -2.62
N CYS A 434 21.41 22.59 -3.56
CA CYS A 434 20.12 23.27 -3.65
C CYS A 434 19.24 22.97 -2.43
N ALA A 435 19.19 21.74 -1.95
CA ALA A 435 18.43 21.36 -0.75
C ALA A 435 18.97 22.10 0.49
N ILE A 436 20.29 22.08 0.67
CA ILE A 436 20.96 22.83 1.76
C ILE A 436 20.66 24.32 1.67
N TYR A 437 20.69 24.90 0.47
CA TYR A 437 20.36 26.32 0.26
C TYR A 437 18.95 26.67 0.72
N ILE A 438 17.94 25.81 0.41
CA ILE A 438 16.56 26.01 0.83
C ILE A 438 16.43 25.88 2.36
N VAL A 439 16.94 24.78 2.94
CA VAL A 439 16.73 24.49 4.37
C VAL A 439 17.45 25.45 5.32
N LYS A 440 18.47 26.16 4.86
CA LYS A 440 19.17 27.21 5.65
C LYS A 440 18.23 28.31 6.16
N VAL A 441 17.13 28.63 5.47
CA VAL A 441 16.11 29.56 5.99
C VAL A 441 15.47 29.01 7.26
N LEU A 442 15.11 27.73 7.22
CA LEU A 442 14.46 27.04 8.35
C LEU A 442 15.41 26.97 9.57
N GLU A 443 16.68 26.70 9.33
CA GLU A 443 17.71 26.69 10.36
C GLU A 443 17.92 28.07 10.99
N GLN A 444 18.13 29.11 10.16
CA GLN A 444 18.50 30.45 10.61
C GLN A 444 17.35 31.20 11.27
N LYS A 445 16.13 31.12 10.71
CA LYS A 445 14.97 31.88 11.21
C LYS A 445 14.17 31.13 12.27
N TYR A 446 14.05 29.81 12.14
CA TYR A 446 13.14 28.99 12.91
C TYR A 446 13.86 27.99 13.83
N LYS A 447 15.20 28.09 13.95
CA LYS A 447 16.06 27.17 14.72
C LYS A 447 15.82 25.70 14.37
N GLY A 448 15.42 25.44 13.12
CA GLY A 448 15.18 24.10 12.60
C GLY A 448 16.43 23.23 12.72
N LYS A 449 16.27 22.00 13.17
CA LYS A 449 17.36 21.03 13.23
C LYS A 449 17.32 20.16 11.98
N ILE A 450 18.34 20.29 11.14
CA ILE A 450 18.48 19.47 9.92
C ILE A 450 18.79 18.04 10.33
N ARG A 451 18.02 17.10 9.77
CA ARG A 451 18.24 15.67 9.87
C ARG A 451 18.30 15.12 8.43
N VAL A 452 19.51 14.83 7.98
CA VAL A 452 19.78 14.21 6.68
C VAL A 452 19.50 12.72 6.76
#